data_fa52b75d30ee73774c0482486b939f1a
#
_entry.id   fa52b75d30ee73774c0482486b939f1a
#
_cell.length_a   1.000
_cell.length_b   1.000
_cell.length_c   1.000
_cell.angle_alpha   90.00
_cell.angle_beta   90.00
_cell.angle_gamma   90.00
#
_symmetry.space_group_name_H-M   'P 1'
#
loop_
_entity.id
_entity.type
_entity.pdbx_description
1 polymer ?
#
loop_
_entity_poly.entity_id
_entity_poly.type
_entity_poly.pdbx_seq_one_letter_code
_entity_poly.pdbx_strand_id
1 'polypeptide(L)'
;MSTQKIPDPTTEAIRLSPISYLVLGLIGLRGASTPYDLKRAVERSVNYFWPFPHSQLYGEPERLTAAGLLSCKSEDGGRHRKLYTLTKRGQGALQGWLRTPPGEIFEMRDMAVLQLFFSEFMSEEDLVTLARDQGRLYRERLAVYQGIAAAAGEDGIKQRRMASVHLGIRMMKACISFWDDVAKHPPVP
;
A
#
# COMPACT_ATOMS: atom_id res chain seq x y z
N MET A 1 -41.28 19.79 29.22
CA MET A 1 -40.32 18.85 29.81
C MET A 1 -39.55 18.23 28.66
N SER A 2 -38.38 18.79 28.33
CA SER A 2 -37.53 18.28 27.24
C SER A 2 -36.61 17.18 27.80
N THR A 3 -36.80 15.97 27.34
CA THR A 3 -35.96 14.82 27.68
C THR A 3 -34.62 14.96 26.96
N GLN A 4 -33.63 15.40 27.69
CA GLN A 4 -32.24 15.47 27.22
C GLN A 4 -31.70 14.03 27.07
N LYS A 5 -31.50 13.58 25.81
CA LYS A 5 -30.95 12.27 25.48
C LYS A 5 -29.49 12.26 25.92
N ILE A 6 -29.20 11.54 26.99
CA ILE A 6 -27.83 11.30 27.46
C ILE A 6 -27.07 10.59 26.34
N PRO A 7 -25.89 11.08 25.88
CA PRO A 7 -25.09 10.37 24.90
C PRO A 7 -24.53 9.09 25.53
N ASP A 8 -24.64 7.99 24.79
CA ASP A 8 -24.11 6.67 25.13
C ASP A 8 -22.59 6.77 25.32
N PRO A 9 -22.01 6.39 26.48
CA PRO A 9 -20.60 6.56 26.80
C PRO A 9 -19.65 5.59 26.05
N THR A 10 -20.13 4.78 25.11
CA THR A 10 -19.35 3.73 24.44
C THR A 10 -18.84 4.08 23.04
N THR A 11 -18.81 5.35 22.64
CA THR A 11 -18.26 5.73 21.35
C THR A 11 -17.00 6.60 21.52
N GLU A 12 -15.98 6.07 22.19
CA GLU A 12 -14.63 6.60 21.98
C GLU A 12 -14.32 6.49 20.48
N ALA A 13 -14.07 7.64 19.84
CA ALA A 13 -13.77 7.68 18.42
C ALA A 13 -12.46 6.93 18.18
N ILE A 14 -12.57 5.67 17.73
CA ILE A 14 -11.39 4.85 17.41
C ILE A 14 -10.46 5.61 16.45
N ARG A 15 -9.19 5.75 16.81
CA ARG A 15 -8.19 6.31 15.90
C ARG A 15 -7.89 5.30 14.80
N LEU A 16 -8.20 5.67 13.56
CA LEU A 16 -7.91 4.87 12.38
C LEU A 16 -6.52 5.18 11.84
N SER A 17 -5.75 4.15 11.57
CA SER A 17 -4.42 4.21 10.97
C SER A 17 -4.49 3.91 9.46
N PRO A 18 -3.42 4.13 8.68
CA PRO A 18 -3.36 3.68 7.29
C PRO A 18 -3.71 2.20 7.10
N ILE A 19 -3.33 1.33 8.05
CA ILE A 19 -3.67 -0.11 8.02
C ILE A 19 -5.17 -0.33 8.23
N SER A 20 -5.82 0.49 9.06
CA SER A 20 -7.28 0.43 9.23
C SER A 20 -7.99 0.66 7.89
N TYR A 21 -7.62 1.71 7.18
CA TYR A 21 -8.20 2.05 5.88
C TYR A 21 -7.87 1.01 4.80
N LEU A 22 -6.65 0.44 4.85
CA LEU A 22 -6.26 -0.66 3.97
C LEU A 22 -7.19 -1.88 4.17
N VAL A 23 -7.41 -2.29 5.42
CA VAL A 23 -8.29 -3.43 5.75
C VAL A 23 -9.73 -3.15 5.32
N LEU A 24 -10.28 -1.97 5.66
CA LEU A 24 -11.62 -1.57 5.25
C LEU A 24 -11.76 -1.55 3.72
N GLY A 25 -10.76 -1.00 3.02
CA GLY A 25 -10.73 -0.91 1.57
C GLY A 25 -10.66 -2.28 0.90
N LEU A 26 -9.78 -3.17 1.36
CA LEU A 26 -9.65 -4.51 0.79
C LEU A 26 -10.93 -5.34 0.99
N ILE A 27 -11.54 -5.30 2.17
CA ILE A 27 -12.82 -5.98 2.44
C ILE A 27 -13.94 -5.37 1.60
N GLY A 28 -13.96 -4.04 1.45
CA GLY A 28 -14.94 -3.36 0.61
C GLY A 28 -14.83 -3.74 -0.87
N LEU A 29 -13.63 -3.98 -1.37
CA LEU A 29 -13.38 -4.37 -2.77
C LEU A 29 -13.66 -5.85 -3.05
N ARG A 30 -13.46 -6.71 -2.07
CA ARG A 30 -13.47 -8.18 -2.25
C ARG A 30 -14.72 -8.85 -1.67
N GLY A 31 -15.42 -8.18 -0.78
CA GLY A 31 -16.47 -8.77 0.05
C GLY A 31 -15.89 -9.46 1.29
N ALA A 32 -16.67 -10.37 1.88
CA ALA A 32 -16.29 -11.13 3.07
C ALA A 32 -14.91 -11.78 2.90
N SER A 33 -14.00 -11.53 3.83
CA SER A 33 -12.60 -11.96 3.72
C SER A 33 -12.06 -12.40 5.07
N THR A 34 -11.17 -13.40 5.06
CA THR A 34 -10.37 -13.80 6.22
C THR A 34 -9.07 -12.97 6.29
N PRO A 35 -8.36 -12.93 7.45
CA PRO A 35 -7.03 -12.31 7.51
C PRO A 35 -6.02 -12.90 6.53
N TYR A 36 -6.13 -14.18 6.22
CA TYR A 36 -5.31 -14.84 5.20
C TYR A 36 -5.59 -14.30 3.79
N ASP A 37 -6.88 -14.09 3.44
CA ASP A 37 -7.27 -13.51 2.15
C ASP A 37 -6.77 -12.08 2.02
N LEU A 38 -6.81 -11.30 3.12
CA LEU A 38 -6.25 -9.94 3.16
C LEU A 38 -4.74 -9.96 2.93
N LYS A 39 -4.00 -10.87 3.59
CA LYS A 39 -2.56 -11.03 3.36
C LYS A 39 -2.27 -11.30 1.89
N ARG A 40 -2.93 -12.29 1.29
CA ARG A 40 -2.75 -12.61 -0.13
C ARG A 40 -3.12 -11.45 -1.06
N ALA A 41 -4.14 -10.66 -0.69
CA ALA A 41 -4.52 -9.48 -1.46
C ALA A 41 -3.43 -8.42 -1.42
N VAL A 42 -2.88 -8.14 -0.24
CA VAL A 42 -1.77 -7.19 -0.05
C VAL A 42 -0.53 -7.60 -0.86
N GLU A 43 -0.10 -8.85 -0.75
CA GLU A 43 1.08 -9.38 -1.45
C GLU A 43 1.00 -9.20 -2.98
N ARG A 44 -0.22 -9.23 -3.53
CA ARG A 44 -0.47 -9.10 -4.98
C ARG A 44 -0.81 -7.68 -5.44
N SER A 45 -0.81 -6.69 -4.54
CA SER A 45 -1.23 -5.33 -4.86
C SER A 45 -0.46 -4.25 -4.09
N VAL A 46 -0.91 -3.91 -2.89
CA VAL A 46 -0.45 -2.75 -2.13
C VAL A 46 1.01 -2.86 -1.68
N ASN A 47 1.50 -4.07 -1.43
CA ASN A 47 2.85 -4.33 -0.94
C ASN A 47 3.96 -3.77 -1.85
N TYR A 48 3.67 -3.54 -3.12
CA TYR A 48 4.63 -2.99 -4.07
C TYR A 48 4.98 -1.51 -3.83
N PHE A 49 4.07 -0.74 -3.21
CA PHE A 49 4.25 0.69 -2.96
C PHE A 49 4.00 1.10 -1.50
N TRP A 50 3.42 0.20 -0.69
CA TRP A 50 3.16 0.42 0.74
C TRP A 50 3.52 -0.84 1.55
N PRO A 51 4.81 -1.18 1.68
CA PRO A 51 5.24 -2.32 2.47
C PRO A 51 5.03 -2.04 3.96
N PHE A 52 4.52 -3.03 4.69
CA PHE A 52 4.30 -2.97 6.13
C PHE A 52 4.38 -4.37 6.76
N PRO A 53 4.57 -4.48 8.09
CA PRO A 53 4.58 -5.77 8.79
C PRO A 53 3.22 -6.46 8.67
N HIS A 54 3.16 -7.63 8.02
CA HIS A 54 1.91 -8.37 7.78
C HIS A 54 1.22 -8.83 9.08
N SER A 55 1.94 -8.87 10.21
CA SER A 55 1.36 -9.17 11.54
C SER A 55 0.20 -8.23 11.90
N GLN A 56 0.23 -6.99 11.43
CA GLN A 56 -0.83 -6.01 11.67
C GLN A 56 -2.18 -6.40 11.04
N LEU A 57 -2.17 -7.22 9.98
CA LEU A 57 -3.40 -7.68 9.33
C LEU A 57 -4.21 -8.67 10.17
N TYR A 58 -3.62 -9.29 11.19
CA TYR A 58 -4.32 -10.29 11.99
C TYR A 58 -5.14 -9.69 13.13
N GLY A 59 -4.63 -8.66 13.80
CA GLY A 59 -5.32 -8.00 14.91
C GLY A 59 -6.28 -6.88 14.48
N GLU A 60 -5.97 -6.21 13.37
CA GLU A 60 -6.74 -5.05 12.92
C GLU A 60 -8.22 -5.35 12.58
N PRO A 61 -8.58 -6.47 11.91
CA PRO A 61 -9.98 -6.79 11.65
C PRO A 61 -10.81 -6.97 12.93
N GLU A 62 -10.23 -7.54 14.00
CA GLU A 62 -10.90 -7.70 15.29
C GLU A 62 -11.13 -6.33 15.96
N ARG A 63 -10.11 -5.46 15.95
CA ARG A 63 -10.21 -4.09 16.47
C ARG A 63 -11.27 -3.27 15.74
N LEU A 64 -11.33 -3.38 14.43
CA LEU A 64 -12.34 -2.70 13.60
C LEU A 64 -13.74 -3.28 13.81
N THR A 65 -13.86 -4.57 14.12
CA THR A 65 -15.13 -5.23 14.47
C THR A 65 -15.63 -4.72 15.81
N ALA A 66 -14.78 -4.64 16.82
CA ALA A 66 -15.13 -4.09 18.13
C ALA A 66 -15.62 -2.63 18.03
N ALA A 67 -15.09 -1.86 17.06
CA ALA A 67 -15.53 -0.49 16.76
C ALA A 67 -16.78 -0.42 15.84
N GLY A 68 -17.37 -1.54 15.45
CA GLY A 68 -18.54 -1.60 14.58
C GLY A 68 -18.29 -1.19 13.13
N LEU A 69 -17.04 -1.12 12.69
CA LEU A 69 -16.65 -0.79 11.30
C LEU A 69 -16.62 -2.03 10.40
N LEU A 70 -16.40 -3.20 11.00
CA LEU A 70 -16.58 -4.51 10.38
C LEU A 70 -17.60 -5.32 11.18
N SER A 71 -18.22 -6.31 10.54
CA SER A 71 -18.90 -7.42 11.20
C SER A 71 -18.09 -8.68 11.00
N CYS A 72 -18.14 -9.60 11.97
CA CYS A 72 -17.45 -10.88 11.92
C CYS A 72 -18.48 -12.01 12.00
N LYS A 73 -18.34 -13.01 11.13
CA LYS A 73 -19.04 -14.29 11.23
C LYS A 73 -18.02 -15.40 11.36
N SER A 74 -18.26 -16.31 12.31
CA SER A 74 -17.50 -17.58 12.39
C SER A 74 -18.15 -18.61 11.49
N GLU A 75 -17.40 -19.31 10.66
CA GLU A 75 -17.91 -20.47 9.90
C GLU A 75 -17.97 -21.69 10.81
N ASP A 76 -19.12 -22.35 10.85
CA ASP A 76 -19.36 -23.61 11.58
C ASP A 76 -18.72 -24.78 10.81
N GLY A 77 -17.40 -24.84 10.79
CA GLY A 77 -16.68 -25.94 10.13
C GLY A 77 -15.24 -26.00 10.65
N GLY A 78 -14.75 -27.18 11.01
CA GLY A 78 -13.48 -27.63 11.60
C GLY A 78 -12.26 -26.72 11.80
N ARG A 79 -12.27 -25.46 11.39
CA ARG A 79 -11.20 -24.46 11.57
C ARG A 79 -11.67 -23.07 12.00
N HIS A 80 -12.90 -22.90 12.50
CA HIS A 80 -13.44 -21.63 13.03
C HIS A 80 -12.93 -20.39 12.25
N ARG A 81 -13.10 -20.35 10.94
CA ARG A 81 -12.65 -19.23 10.10
C ARG A 81 -13.48 -18.00 10.42
N LYS A 82 -12.83 -16.92 10.80
CA LYS A 82 -13.47 -15.62 10.99
C LYS A 82 -13.53 -14.90 9.64
N LEU A 83 -14.76 -14.66 9.16
CA LEU A 83 -15.05 -13.87 7.96
C LEU A 83 -15.48 -12.47 8.36
N TYR A 84 -14.78 -11.47 7.87
CA TYR A 84 -15.02 -10.06 8.13
C TYR A 84 -15.70 -9.40 6.94
N THR A 85 -16.73 -8.61 7.21
CA THR A 85 -17.51 -7.89 6.19
C THR A 85 -17.61 -6.41 6.57
N LEU A 86 -17.55 -5.53 5.56
CA LEU A 86 -17.64 -4.09 5.75
C LEU A 86 -19.06 -3.68 6.16
N THR A 87 -19.20 -2.91 7.24
CA THR A 87 -20.46 -2.33 7.67
C THR A 87 -20.72 -0.99 6.95
N LYS A 88 -21.98 -0.48 7.02
CA LYS A 88 -22.31 0.88 6.56
C LYS A 88 -21.44 1.95 7.25
N ARG A 89 -21.19 1.79 8.56
CA ARG A 89 -20.31 2.68 9.34
C ARG A 89 -18.87 2.61 8.86
N GLY A 90 -18.35 1.41 8.59
CA GLY A 90 -17.01 1.22 8.02
C GLY A 90 -16.88 1.81 6.62
N GLN A 91 -17.90 1.64 5.78
CA GLN A 91 -17.94 2.26 4.46
C GLN A 91 -17.92 3.80 4.55
N GLY A 92 -18.69 4.39 5.47
CA GLY A 92 -18.69 5.84 5.71
C GLY A 92 -17.34 6.36 6.16
N ALA A 93 -16.66 5.64 7.08
CA ALA A 93 -15.31 5.99 7.53
C ALA A 93 -14.28 5.95 6.39
N LEU A 94 -14.31 4.90 5.56
CA LEU A 94 -13.46 4.78 4.38
C LEU A 94 -13.72 5.91 3.38
N GLN A 95 -15.00 6.23 3.08
CA GLN A 95 -15.35 7.31 2.17
C GLN A 95 -14.92 8.68 2.70
N GLY A 96 -15.04 8.92 4.01
CA GLY A 96 -14.58 10.14 4.67
C GLY A 96 -13.08 10.34 4.46
N TRP A 97 -12.30 9.31 4.72
CA TRP A 97 -10.85 9.35 4.51
C TRP A 97 -10.47 9.60 3.04
N LEU A 98 -11.14 8.93 2.09
CA LEU A 98 -10.87 9.10 0.66
C LEU A 98 -11.20 10.50 0.12
N ARG A 99 -12.04 11.27 0.82
CA ARG A 99 -12.36 12.66 0.46
C ARG A 99 -11.34 13.67 0.96
N THR A 100 -10.49 13.28 1.91
CA THR A 100 -9.50 14.17 2.52
C THR A 100 -8.15 13.91 1.87
N PRO A 101 -7.64 14.81 1.00
CA PRO A 101 -6.32 14.65 0.41
C PRO A 101 -5.25 14.63 1.50
N PRO A 102 -4.23 13.76 1.40
CA PRO A 102 -3.08 13.84 2.28
C PRO A 102 -2.32 15.14 1.99
N GLY A 103 -1.94 15.86 3.07
CA GLY A 103 -1.14 17.08 2.96
C GLY A 103 0.36 16.84 2.81
N GLU A 104 0.77 15.60 2.69
CA GLU A 104 2.17 15.18 2.70
C GLU A 104 2.64 14.86 1.28
N ILE A 105 3.90 15.25 0.99
CA ILE A 105 4.58 14.89 -0.24
C ILE A 105 5.24 13.52 -0.05
N PHE A 106 5.36 12.77 -1.13
CA PHE A 106 6.09 11.50 -1.17
C PHE A 106 7.53 11.68 -0.67
N GLU A 107 7.93 10.91 0.34
CA GLU A 107 9.31 10.81 0.80
C GLU A 107 10.03 9.68 0.07
N MET A 108 11.18 9.98 -0.52
CA MET A 108 12.07 8.96 -1.08
C MET A 108 13.22 8.70 -0.09
N ARG A 109 13.31 7.44 0.34
CA ARG A 109 14.43 6.92 1.15
C ARG A 109 15.08 5.78 0.36
N ASP A 110 16.10 6.13 -0.41
CA ASP A 110 16.82 5.18 -1.24
C ASP A 110 18.29 5.17 -0.81
N MET A 111 18.79 3.99 -0.46
CA MET A 111 20.18 3.82 0.02
C MET A 111 21.19 4.12 -1.07
N ALA A 112 20.89 3.77 -2.32
CA ALA A 112 21.80 4.03 -3.43
C ALA A 112 21.89 5.53 -3.75
N VAL A 113 20.79 6.28 -3.59
CA VAL A 113 20.80 7.75 -3.70
C VAL A 113 21.61 8.37 -2.56
N LEU A 114 21.52 7.81 -1.35
CA LEU A 114 22.35 8.25 -0.22
C LEU A 114 23.84 7.96 -0.48
N GLN A 115 24.19 6.80 -1.04
CA GLN A 115 25.57 6.47 -1.45
C GLN A 115 26.05 7.43 -2.55
N LEU A 116 25.21 7.70 -3.55
CA LEU A 116 25.52 8.65 -4.61
C LEU A 116 25.79 10.06 -4.06
N PHE A 117 25.06 10.49 -3.03
CA PHE A 117 25.30 11.79 -2.38
C PHE A 117 26.70 11.90 -1.76
N PHE A 118 27.30 10.78 -1.37
CA PHE A 118 28.67 10.70 -0.84
C PHE A 118 29.68 10.16 -1.87
N SER A 119 29.36 10.22 -3.15
CA SER A 119 30.19 9.63 -4.22
C SER A 119 31.58 10.25 -4.37
N GLU A 120 31.85 11.42 -3.78
CA GLU A 120 33.20 11.99 -3.68
C GLU A 120 34.22 11.06 -3.00
N PHE A 121 33.74 10.12 -2.17
CA PHE A 121 34.55 9.10 -1.52
C PHE A 121 34.59 7.76 -2.27
N MET A 122 34.02 7.68 -3.45
CA MET A 122 33.98 6.47 -4.28
C MET A 122 35.01 6.56 -5.43
N SER A 123 35.48 5.41 -5.88
CA SER A 123 36.13 5.35 -7.19
C SER A 123 35.10 5.49 -8.31
N GLU A 124 35.53 5.93 -9.50
CA GLU A 124 34.67 5.98 -10.69
C GLU A 124 34.12 4.59 -11.02
N GLU A 125 34.96 3.53 -10.88
CA GLU A 125 34.55 2.14 -11.12
C GLU A 125 33.43 1.69 -10.17
N ASP A 126 33.52 2.03 -8.86
CA ASP A 126 32.51 1.71 -7.86
C ASP A 126 31.21 2.45 -8.15
N LEU A 127 31.29 3.73 -8.55
CA LEU A 127 30.14 4.54 -8.91
C LEU A 127 29.40 3.98 -10.14
N VAL A 128 30.14 3.63 -11.19
CA VAL A 128 29.59 2.99 -12.39
C VAL A 128 28.96 1.64 -12.07
N THR A 129 29.60 0.86 -11.19
CA THR A 129 29.05 -0.42 -10.73
C THR A 129 27.74 -0.23 -9.96
N LEU A 130 27.71 0.69 -8.99
CA LEU A 130 26.49 1.07 -8.28
C LEU A 130 25.37 1.44 -9.26
N ALA A 131 25.67 2.31 -10.22
CA ALA A 131 24.67 2.80 -11.18
C ALA A 131 24.11 1.66 -12.06
N ARG A 132 24.96 0.77 -12.56
CA ARG A 132 24.55 -0.40 -13.35
C ARG A 132 23.68 -1.36 -12.56
N ASP A 133 24.05 -1.64 -11.31
CA ASP A 133 23.28 -2.52 -10.44
C ASP A 133 21.90 -1.93 -10.11
N GLN A 134 21.83 -0.63 -9.81
CA GLN A 134 20.55 0.04 -9.59
C GLN A 134 19.68 0.02 -10.86
N GLY A 135 20.24 0.35 -12.01
CA GLY A 135 19.54 0.27 -13.28
C GLY A 135 18.96 -1.12 -13.55
N ARG A 136 19.70 -2.19 -13.23
CA ARG A 136 19.21 -3.57 -13.33
C ARG A 136 18.02 -3.84 -12.39
N LEU A 137 18.13 -3.46 -11.11
CA LEU A 137 17.06 -3.66 -10.11
C LEU A 137 15.77 -2.91 -10.50
N TYR A 138 15.88 -1.69 -11.01
CA TYR A 138 14.72 -0.93 -11.47
C TYR A 138 14.10 -1.53 -12.73
N ARG A 139 14.87 -2.13 -13.65
CA ARG A 139 14.33 -2.88 -14.80
C ARG A 139 13.58 -4.12 -14.39
N GLU A 140 14.09 -4.89 -13.44
CA GLU A 140 13.40 -6.05 -12.87
C GLU A 140 12.06 -5.64 -12.25
N ARG A 141 12.03 -4.55 -11.47
CA ARG A 141 10.81 -4.02 -10.90
C ARG A 141 9.84 -3.49 -11.95
N LEU A 142 10.33 -2.85 -12.99
CA LEU A 142 9.52 -2.38 -14.12
C LEU A 142 8.80 -3.55 -14.80
N ALA A 143 9.50 -4.65 -15.05
CA ALA A 143 8.92 -5.85 -15.67
C ALA A 143 7.76 -6.40 -14.84
N VAL A 144 7.89 -6.42 -13.50
CA VAL A 144 6.80 -6.83 -12.59
C VAL A 144 5.57 -5.92 -12.75
N TYR A 145 5.75 -4.59 -12.74
CA TYR A 145 4.63 -3.65 -12.89
C TYR A 145 3.96 -3.75 -14.26
N GLN A 146 4.74 -3.93 -15.32
CA GLN A 146 4.21 -4.16 -16.67
C GLN A 146 3.39 -5.45 -16.75
N GLY A 147 3.86 -6.53 -16.11
CA GLY A 147 3.11 -7.78 -16.00
C GLY A 147 1.78 -7.62 -15.27
N ILE A 148 1.76 -6.85 -14.17
CA ILE A 148 0.52 -6.53 -13.42
C ILE A 148 -0.44 -5.73 -14.31
N ALA A 149 0.05 -4.72 -15.04
CA ALA A 149 -0.78 -3.91 -15.93
C ALA A 149 -1.37 -4.75 -17.07
N ALA A 150 -0.57 -5.61 -17.68
CA ALA A 150 -1.02 -6.50 -18.77
C ALA A 150 -2.10 -7.49 -18.30
N ALA A 151 -2.00 -8.02 -17.07
CA ALA A 151 -2.96 -8.95 -16.51
C ALA A 151 -4.29 -8.31 -16.07
N ALA A 152 -4.37 -6.98 -15.98
CA ALA A 152 -5.57 -6.28 -15.49
C ALA A 152 -6.74 -6.29 -16.49
N GLY A 153 -6.48 -6.37 -17.79
CA GLY A 153 -7.50 -6.30 -18.85
C GLY A 153 -8.18 -4.92 -18.93
N GLU A 154 -9.29 -4.84 -19.71
CA GLU A 154 -10.00 -3.58 -19.99
C GLU A 154 -11.15 -3.25 -19.01
N ASP A 155 -11.28 -3.96 -17.89
CA ASP A 155 -12.32 -3.71 -16.89
C ASP A 155 -12.17 -2.31 -16.26
N GLY A 156 -13.12 -1.42 -16.53
CA GLY A 156 -13.08 -0.01 -16.11
C GLY A 156 -12.97 0.20 -14.60
N ILE A 157 -13.46 -0.72 -13.76
CA ILE A 157 -13.31 -0.64 -12.30
C ILE A 157 -11.85 -0.97 -11.89
N LYS A 158 -11.23 -1.92 -12.59
CA LYS A 158 -9.81 -2.24 -12.39
C LYS A 158 -8.89 -1.13 -12.93
N GLN A 159 -9.30 -0.42 -13.96
CA GLN A 159 -8.55 0.70 -14.56
C GLN A 159 -8.21 1.80 -13.54
N ARG A 160 -9.14 2.19 -12.64
CA ARG A 160 -8.83 3.18 -11.59
C ARG A 160 -7.73 2.71 -10.64
N ARG A 161 -7.69 1.41 -10.33
CA ARG A 161 -6.63 0.83 -9.47
C ARG A 161 -5.30 0.74 -10.20
N MET A 162 -5.32 0.63 -11.53
CA MET A 162 -4.12 0.62 -12.36
C MET A 162 -3.40 1.97 -12.40
N ALA A 163 -4.06 3.07 -12.02
CA ALA A 163 -3.40 4.38 -11.93
C ALA A 163 -2.16 4.36 -11.01
N SER A 164 -2.21 3.64 -9.88
CA SER A 164 -1.05 3.47 -9.00
C SER A 164 0.07 2.62 -9.64
N VAL A 165 -0.28 1.59 -10.40
CA VAL A 165 0.68 0.78 -11.16
C VAL A 165 1.32 1.60 -12.28
N HIS A 166 0.55 2.43 -12.99
CA HIS A 166 1.07 3.32 -14.02
C HIS A 166 2.01 4.39 -13.45
N LEU A 167 1.72 4.91 -12.23
CA LEU A 167 2.66 5.77 -11.52
C LEU A 167 3.97 5.02 -11.25
N GLY A 168 3.90 3.80 -10.72
CA GLY A 168 5.07 2.95 -10.48
C GLY A 168 5.89 2.73 -11.77
N ILE A 169 5.24 2.41 -12.90
CA ILE A 169 5.90 2.25 -14.20
C ILE A 169 6.66 3.53 -14.61
N ARG A 170 6.03 4.71 -14.45
CA ARG A 170 6.67 6.00 -14.77
C ARG A 170 7.88 6.27 -13.87
N MET A 171 7.74 6.01 -12.57
CA MET A 171 8.84 6.18 -11.62
C MET A 171 10.02 5.24 -11.95
N MET A 172 9.75 3.95 -12.22
CA MET A 172 10.81 3.00 -12.58
C MET A 172 11.54 3.44 -13.85
N LYS A 173 10.82 3.91 -14.88
CA LYS A 173 11.44 4.42 -16.11
C LYS A 173 12.32 5.65 -15.83
N ALA A 174 11.89 6.57 -14.99
CA ALA A 174 12.69 7.73 -14.62
C ALA A 174 13.96 7.32 -13.85
N CYS A 175 13.84 6.39 -12.89
CA CYS A 175 15.00 5.87 -12.16
C CYS A 175 15.98 5.13 -13.09
N ILE A 176 15.48 4.32 -14.04
CA ILE A 176 16.33 3.64 -15.03
C ILE A 176 17.10 4.67 -15.85
N SER A 177 16.40 5.69 -16.39
CA SER A 177 17.06 6.75 -17.16
C SER A 177 18.16 7.45 -16.37
N PHE A 178 17.85 7.82 -15.12
CA PHE A 178 18.80 8.47 -14.23
C PHE A 178 20.04 7.62 -13.98
N TRP A 179 19.89 6.36 -13.60
CA TRP A 179 21.02 5.49 -13.31
C TRP A 179 21.82 5.11 -14.55
N ASP A 180 21.17 5.00 -15.72
CA ASP A 180 21.86 4.82 -17.01
C ASP A 180 22.70 6.04 -17.38
N ASP A 181 22.21 7.25 -17.08
CA ASP A 181 22.95 8.48 -17.32
C ASP A 181 24.17 8.59 -16.36
N VAL A 182 24.00 8.25 -15.09
CA VAL A 182 25.13 8.17 -14.12
C VAL A 182 26.18 7.15 -14.56
N ALA A 183 25.75 5.97 -15.07
CA ALA A 183 26.68 4.95 -15.54
C ALA A 183 27.45 5.35 -16.80
N LYS A 184 26.88 6.19 -17.67
CA LYS A 184 27.52 6.68 -18.91
C LYS A 184 28.37 7.93 -18.69
N HIS A 185 27.92 8.77 -17.78
CA HIS A 185 28.52 10.08 -17.50
C HIS A 185 28.63 10.24 -15.98
N PRO A 186 29.53 9.48 -15.32
CA PRO A 186 29.71 9.58 -13.87
C PRO A 186 30.03 11.03 -13.50
N PRO A 187 29.36 11.60 -12.46
CA PRO A 187 29.71 12.91 -11.98
C PRO A 187 31.18 12.96 -11.57
N VAL A 188 31.90 13.96 -12.08
CA VAL A 188 33.31 14.19 -11.75
C VAL A 188 33.39 14.97 -10.45
N PRO A 189 34.37 14.72 -9.57
CA PRO A 189 34.58 15.46 -8.33
C PRO A 189 34.83 16.94 -8.55
#